data_b592ae1e3d325e0c8471f6e62b369af3
#
_entry.id   b592ae1e3d325e0c8471f6e62b369af3
#
_cell.length_a   1.000
_cell.length_b   1.000
_cell.length_c   1.000
_cell.angle_alpha   90.00
_cell.angle_beta   90.00
_cell.angle_gamma   90.00
#
_symmetry.space_group_name_H-M   'P 1'
#
loop_
_entity.id
_entity.type
_entity.pdbx_description
1 polymer ?
#
loop_
_entity_poly.entity_id
_entity_poly.type
_entity_poly.pdbx_seq_one_letter_code
_entity_poly.pdbx_strand_id
1 'polypeptide(L)'
;MWVFTDKGFLSIVQHNSMPDCFQVKSRVIEPLEILWPDHEVEVIDWADYRYRITIAKDEVIPVLVGVIESVGYTSFKNQCRDDA
;
A
#
# COMPACT_ATOMS: atom_id res chain seq x y z
N MET A 1 0.36 -9.30 -4.79
CA MET A 1 -0.19 -8.36 -5.81
C MET A 1 0.56 -7.04 -5.70
N TRP A 2 0.99 -6.53 -6.81
CA TRP A 2 1.64 -5.22 -6.85
C TRP A 2 0.66 -4.19 -7.36
N VAL A 3 0.60 -3.06 -6.66
CA VAL A 3 -0.31 -1.97 -7.01
C VAL A 3 0.50 -0.69 -7.16
N PHE A 4 0.47 -0.13 -8.36
CA PHE A 4 1.12 1.14 -8.66
C PHE A 4 0.06 2.23 -8.60
N THR A 5 0.14 3.08 -7.57
CA THR A 5 -0.81 4.17 -7.39
C THR A 5 -0.07 5.51 -7.49
N ASP A 6 -0.82 6.59 -7.68
CA ASP A 6 -0.22 7.93 -7.66
C ASP A 6 0.24 8.35 -6.26
N LYS A 7 -0.10 7.56 -5.23
CA LYS A 7 0.42 7.75 -3.86
C LYS A 7 1.71 6.97 -3.62
N GLY A 8 2.02 6.01 -4.49
CA GLY A 8 3.20 5.16 -4.39
C GLY A 8 2.90 3.71 -4.74
N PHE A 9 3.93 2.90 -4.63
CA PHE A 9 3.89 1.49 -4.97
C PHE A 9 3.63 0.65 -3.72
N LEU A 10 2.75 -0.34 -3.85
CA LEU A 10 2.41 -1.26 -2.76
C LEU A 10 2.57 -2.70 -3.19
N SER A 11 3.00 -3.55 -2.26
CA SER A 11 2.93 -5.00 -2.38
C SER A 11 1.91 -5.51 -1.37
N ILE A 12 0.88 -6.21 -1.84
CA ILE A 12 -0.19 -6.74 -0.99
C ILE A 12 -0.16 -8.25 -1.09
N VAL A 13 0.01 -8.91 0.05
CA VAL A 13 0.02 -10.38 0.13
C VAL A 13 -0.87 -10.83 1.28
N GLN A 14 -1.29 -12.09 1.21
CA GLN A 14 -1.97 -12.75 2.31
C GLN A 14 -1.04 -12.83 3.51
N HIS A 15 -1.54 -12.48 4.70
CA HIS A 15 -0.76 -12.67 5.92
C HIS A 15 -0.54 -14.17 6.15
N ASN A 16 0.66 -14.56 6.55
CA ASN A 16 1.03 -15.97 6.64
C ASN A 16 0.40 -16.71 7.83
N SER A 17 -0.09 -16.00 8.83
CA SER A 17 -0.71 -16.62 10.01
C SER A 17 -2.09 -16.08 10.36
N MET A 18 -2.54 -15.00 9.74
CA MET A 18 -3.84 -14.37 10.00
C MET A 18 -4.67 -14.37 8.71
N PRO A 19 -5.58 -15.35 8.52
CA PRO A 19 -6.26 -15.53 7.23
C PRO A 19 -7.20 -14.37 6.86
N ASP A 20 -7.66 -13.58 7.83
CA ASP A 20 -8.53 -12.43 7.57
C ASP A 20 -7.76 -11.14 7.30
N CYS A 21 -6.43 -11.22 7.26
CA CYS A 21 -5.58 -10.05 7.10
C CYS A 21 -4.70 -10.15 5.87
N PHE A 22 -4.39 -8.98 5.31
CA PHE A 22 -3.30 -8.81 4.36
C PHE A 22 -2.08 -8.26 5.06
N GLN A 23 -0.92 -8.50 4.47
CA GLN A 23 0.28 -7.75 4.77
C GLN A 23 0.52 -6.80 3.60
N VAL A 24 0.50 -5.50 3.88
CA VAL A 24 0.73 -4.46 2.88
C VAL A 24 2.13 -3.90 3.11
N LYS A 25 2.95 -3.94 2.07
CA LYS A 25 4.36 -3.58 2.15
C LYS A 25 4.68 -2.43 1.20
N SER A 26 5.66 -1.63 1.56
CA SER A 26 6.14 -0.55 0.72
C SER A 26 7.63 -0.34 0.94
N ARG A 27 8.31 0.20 -0.07
CA ARG A 27 9.72 0.56 0.03
C ARG A 27 9.92 1.85 0.80
N VAL A 28 8.91 2.72 0.78
CA VAL A 28 8.89 3.99 1.49
C VAL A 28 7.64 4.05 2.36
N ILE A 29 7.67 4.87 3.41
CA ILE A 29 6.57 4.87 4.39
C ILE A 29 5.34 5.65 3.92
N GLU A 30 5.52 6.63 3.02
CA GLU A 30 4.47 7.59 2.68
C GLU A 30 3.17 6.96 2.18
N PRO A 31 3.17 5.97 1.27
CA PRO A 31 1.90 5.38 0.83
C PRO A 31 1.10 4.76 1.97
N LEU A 32 1.78 4.13 2.92
CA LEU A 32 1.11 3.52 4.07
C LEU A 32 0.52 4.56 5.00
N GLU A 33 1.23 5.66 5.23
CA GLU A 33 0.75 6.75 6.06
C GLU A 33 -0.42 7.50 5.42
N ILE A 34 -0.41 7.65 4.11
CA ILE A 34 -1.48 8.33 3.38
C ILE A 34 -2.76 7.49 3.36
N LEU A 35 -2.62 6.20 3.06
CA LEU A 35 -3.79 5.33 2.83
C LEU A 35 -4.36 4.76 4.13
N TRP A 36 -3.49 4.47 5.10
CA TRP A 36 -3.91 3.89 6.39
C TRP A 36 -3.20 4.60 7.56
N PRO A 37 -3.53 5.88 7.82
CA PRO A 37 -2.81 6.68 8.80
C PRO A 37 -2.96 6.19 10.25
N ASP A 38 -4.02 5.43 10.54
CA ASP A 38 -4.30 4.96 11.90
C ASP A 38 -3.61 3.64 12.24
N HIS A 39 -2.90 3.05 11.29
CA HIS A 39 -2.23 1.76 11.49
C HIS A 39 -0.76 1.94 11.82
N GLU A 40 -0.27 1.09 12.72
CA GLU A 40 1.13 1.07 13.09
C GLU A 40 1.95 0.43 11.96
N VAL A 41 3.03 1.10 11.57
CA VAL A 41 3.94 0.61 10.54
C VAL A 41 5.09 -0.12 11.19
N GLU A 42 5.28 -1.38 10.80
CA GLU A 42 6.44 -2.16 11.18
C GLU A 42 7.58 -1.90 10.22
N VAL A 43 8.80 -1.76 10.74
CA VAL A 43 9.99 -1.47 9.96
C VAL A 43 10.93 -2.67 10.03
N ILE A 44 11.34 -3.17 8.85
CA ILE A 44 12.34 -4.22 8.74
C ILE A 44 13.49 -3.71 7.88
N ASP A 45 14.55 -3.26 8.53
CA ASP A 45 15.64 -2.52 7.89
C ASP A 45 16.37 -3.28 6.79
N TRP A 46 16.42 -4.60 6.87
CA TRP A 46 17.15 -5.44 5.92
C TRP A 46 16.30 -5.92 4.76
N ALA A 47 14.99 -5.64 4.75
CA ALA A 47 14.08 -6.09 3.70
C ALA A 47 14.01 -5.05 2.56
N ASP A 48 13.76 -5.51 1.33
CA ASP A 48 13.55 -4.63 0.17
C ASP A 48 12.33 -3.74 0.38
N TYR A 49 11.23 -4.33 0.90
CA TYR A 49 10.03 -3.61 1.29
C TYR A 49 10.06 -3.48 2.81
N ARG A 50 10.79 -2.47 3.29
CA ARG A 50 11.08 -2.36 4.72
C ARG A 50 9.90 -1.90 5.58
N TYR A 51 8.91 -1.25 4.98
CA TYR A 51 7.73 -0.74 5.69
C TYR A 51 6.55 -1.63 5.41
N ARG A 52 5.86 -2.09 6.46
CA ARG A 52 4.71 -2.97 6.31
C ARG A 52 3.68 -2.77 7.40
N ILE A 53 2.42 -3.06 7.07
CA ILE A 53 1.34 -3.11 8.04
C ILE A 53 0.61 -4.44 7.90
N THR A 54 0.09 -4.94 9.02
CA THR A 54 -0.85 -6.06 9.05
C THR A 54 -2.23 -5.46 9.22
N ILE A 55 -3.12 -5.70 8.29
CA ILE A 55 -4.39 -4.99 8.22
C ILE A 55 -5.50 -5.93 7.73
N ALA A 56 -6.68 -5.80 8.34
CA ALA A 56 -7.83 -6.60 7.96
C ALA A 56 -8.22 -6.35 6.50
N LYS A 57 -8.65 -7.41 5.82
CA LYS A 57 -9.02 -7.34 4.39
C LYS A 57 -10.13 -6.32 4.14
N ASP A 58 -11.10 -6.24 5.05
CA ASP A 58 -12.22 -5.32 4.92
C ASP A 58 -11.86 -3.86 5.16
N GLU A 59 -10.63 -3.59 5.65
CA GLU A 59 -10.10 -2.24 5.74
C GLU A 59 -9.25 -1.89 4.52
N VAL A 60 -8.68 -2.87 3.82
CA VAL A 60 -7.89 -2.65 2.61
C VAL A 60 -8.79 -2.40 1.39
N ILE A 61 -9.81 -3.22 1.23
CA ILE A 61 -10.66 -3.22 0.04
C ILE A 61 -11.32 -1.86 -0.20
N PRO A 62 -12.00 -1.24 0.79
CA PRO A 62 -12.63 0.06 0.54
C PRO A 62 -11.63 1.17 0.23
N VAL A 63 -10.45 1.12 0.82
CA VAL A 63 -9.42 2.14 0.54
C VAL A 63 -8.94 2.01 -0.91
N LEU A 64 -8.70 0.79 -1.40
CA LEU A 64 -8.29 0.58 -2.79
C LEU A 64 -9.40 0.94 -3.77
N VAL A 65 -10.65 0.68 -3.42
CA VAL A 65 -11.80 1.15 -4.22
C VAL A 65 -11.76 2.66 -4.35
N GLY A 66 -11.53 3.38 -3.25
CA GLY A 66 -11.40 4.84 -3.26
C GLY A 66 -10.24 5.31 -4.11
N VAL A 67 -9.10 4.61 -4.08
CA VAL A 67 -7.95 4.93 -4.93
C VAL A 67 -8.32 4.79 -6.41
N ILE A 68 -9.01 3.72 -6.78
CA ILE A 68 -9.45 3.50 -8.15
C ILE A 68 -10.43 4.60 -8.58
N GLU A 69 -11.39 4.93 -7.73
CA GLU A 69 -12.38 5.97 -8.01
C GLU A 69 -11.76 7.35 -8.18
N SER A 70 -10.61 7.59 -7.56
CA SER A 70 -9.91 8.87 -7.63
C SER A 70 -9.11 9.05 -8.92
N VAL A 71 -8.98 8.01 -9.75
CA VAL A 71 -8.21 8.10 -11.00
C VAL A 71 -8.91 9.05 -11.97
N GLY A 72 -8.28 10.20 -12.23
CA GLY A 72 -8.76 11.17 -13.20
C GLY A 72 -7.69 11.53 -14.22
N TYR A 73 -6.52 10.90 -14.13
CA TYR A 73 -5.40 11.13 -15.04
C TYR A 73 -5.49 10.16 -16.23
N THR A 74 -4.93 10.58 -17.36
CA THR A 74 -4.90 9.77 -18.58
C THR A 74 -3.54 9.12 -18.82
N SER A 75 -2.51 9.49 -18.03
CA SER A 75 -1.17 8.92 -18.12
C SER A 75 -0.61 8.72 -16.73
N PHE A 76 -0.38 7.47 -16.35
CA PHE A 76 0.19 7.13 -15.06
C PHE A 76 1.62 7.68 -14.91
N LYS A 77 2.41 7.63 -15.97
CA LYS A 77 3.80 8.11 -15.93
C LYS A 77 3.91 9.57 -15.54
N ASN A 78 2.95 10.39 -15.97
CA ASN A 78 2.96 11.81 -15.66
C ASN A 78 2.44 12.10 -14.24
N GLN A 79 1.78 11.13 -13.65
CA GLN A 79 1.13 11.28 -12.35
C GLN A 79 1.91 10.65 -11.21
N CYS A 80 2.69 9.60 -11.48
CA CYS A 80 3.38 8.88 -10.42
C CYS A 80 4.63 9.62 -9.96
N ARG A 81 5.04 9.35 -8.72
CA ARG A 81 6.25 9.93 -8.14
C ARG A 81 7.48 9.18 -8.63
N ASP A 82 8.62 9.87 -8.59
CA ASP A 82 9.91 9.30 -9.02
C ASP A 82 10.33 8.10 -8.18
N ASP A 83 9.89 8.02 -6.95
CA ASP A 83 10.22 6.93 -6.02
C ASP A 83 9.23 5.75 -6.07
N ALA A 84 8.29 5.79 -6.96
CA ALA A 84 7.26 4.75 -7.11
C ALA A 84 7.84 3.45 -7.69
#